data_42d21d8f844e4a0094401737bd1fe1e4
#
_entry.id   42d21d8f844e4a0094401737bd1fe1e4
#
_cell.length_a   1.000
_cell.length_b   1.000
_cell.length_c   1.000
_cell.angle_alpha   90.00
_cell.angle_beta   90.00
_cell.angle_gamma   90.00
#
_symmetry.space_group_name_H-M   'P 1'
#
loop_
_entity.id
_entity.type
_entity.pdbx_description
1 polymer ?
#
loop_
_entity_poly.entity_id
_entity_poly.type
_entity_poly.pdbx_seq_one_letter_code
_entity_poly.pdbx_strand_id
1 'polypeptide(L)'
;LGYPFPEFTNYRYNSQNDDIEWVTEGRDTTPKFPIDGIITRLLSDNGTNVTGIELSTPGLRGQSGGPLFDVNGLVYGMQAETRHLHLGFDIEGRDVMVNGRKARVSNYPFLNVGACVHVDVIKRFLSDNNVTFSEG
;
A
#
# COMPACT_ATOMS: atom_id res chain seq x y z
N LEU A 1 -0.60 8.55 -1.41
CA LEU A 1 0.30 9.26 -0.49
C LEU A 1 0.59 8.38 0.71
N GLY A 2 1.81 8.35 1.18
CA GLY A 2 2.21 7.59 2.35
C GLY A 2 3.38 8.22 3.09
N TYR A 3 3.62 7.76 4.29
CA TYR A 3 4.70 8.22 5.15
C TYR A 3 5.55 7.00 5.57
N PRO A 4 6.42 6.49 4.67
CA PRO A 4 7.16 5.24 4.91
C PRO A 4 8.27 5.37 5.96
N PHE A 5 8.63 6.58 6.38
CA PHE A 5 9.70 6.86 7.32
C PHE A 5 9.16 7.24 8.69
N PRO A 6 9.38 6.44 9.73
CA PRO A 6 8.85 6.70 11.06
C PRO A 6 9.43 7.96 11.72
N GLU A 7 10.62 8.41 11.32
CA GLU A 7 11.25 9.63 11.82
C GLU A 7 10.52 10.93 11.42
N PHE A 8 9.63 10.84 10.44
CA PHE A 8 8.83 11.98 9.97
C PHE A 8 7.38 11.90 10.45
N THR A 9 7.12 11.38 11.64
CA THR A 9 5.77 11.28 12.17
C THR A 9 5.22 12.63 12.59
N ASN A 10 3.96 12.87 12.27
CA ASN A 10 3.24 14.09 12.64
C ASN A 10 2.44 13.95 13.95
N TYR A 11 2.63 12.88 14.67
CA TYR A 11 1.92 12.57 15.90
C TYR A 11 2.83 11.86 16.90
N ARG A 12 2.50 11.97 18.16
CA ARG A 12 3.10 11.24 19.27
C ARG A 12 2.03 10.68 20.17
N TYR A 13 2.33 9.56 20.80
CA TYR A 13 1.49 9.02 21.84
C TYR A 13 1.77 9.73 23.17
N ASN A 14 0.72 10.27 23.79
CA ASN A 14 0.77 10.86 25.12
C ASN A 14 0.23 9.83 26.14
N SER A 15 1.15 9.24 26.91
CA SER A 15 0.80 8.20 27.90
C SER A 15 0.09 8.75 29.15
N GLN A 16 0.01 10.06 29.33
CA GLN A 16 -0.66 10.66 30.51
C GLN A 16 -2.18 10.70 30.34
N ASN A 17 -2.65 10.92 29.14
CA ASN A 17 -4.06 10.97 28.78
C ASN A 17 -4.51 9.84 27.84
N ASP A 18 -3.62 8.89 27.57
CA ASP A 18 -3.87 7.73 26.68
C ASP A 18 -4.41 8.15 25.31
N ASP A 19 -3.80 9.19 24.71
CA ASP A 19 -4.27 9.79 23.49
C ASP A 19 -3.14 10.08 22.49
N ILE A 20 -3.51 10.32 21.25
CA ILE A 20 -2.59 10.70 20.17
C ILE A 20 -2.63 12.21 19.98
N GLU A 21 -1.48 12.85 20.14
CA GLU A 21 -1.32 14.28 19.94
C GLU A 21 -0.65 14.57 18.61
N TRP A 22 -1.15 15.58 17.90
CA TRP A 22 -0.51 16.07 16.69
C TRP A 22 0.73 16.91 17.03
N VAL A 23 1.84 16.59 16.35
CA VAL A 23 3.08 17.34 16.45
C VAL A 23 3.17 18.28 15.25
N THR A 24 3.12 19.58 15.51
CA THR A 24 3.13 20.61 14.45
C THR A 24 4.50 20.83 13.84
N GLU A 25 5.57 20.54 14.58
CA GLU A 25 6.96 20.87 14.22
C GLU A 25 7.52 20.04 13.03
N GLY A 26 6.97 18.87 12.74
CA GLY A 26 7.40 18.01 11.60
C GLY A 26 6.49 18.09 10.38
N ARG A 27 5.36 18.80 10.47
CA ARG A 27 4.29 18.71 9.47
C ARG A 27 4.69 19.23 8.09
N ASP A 28 5.43 20.32 8.04
CA ASP A 28 5.84 20.96 6.79
C ASP A 28 7.08 20.29 6.15
N THR A 29 7.84 19.55 6.96
CA THR A 29 9.06 18.87 6.54
C THR A 29 8.85 17.38 6.25
N THR A 30 7.68 16.82 6.59
CA THR A 30 7.37 15.42 6.34
C THR A 30 7.26 15.16 4.83
N PRO A 31 8.12 14.33 4.26
CA PRO A 31 8.09 14.07 2.83
C PRO A 31 6.82 13.32 2.45
N LYS A 32 6.21 13.76 1.35
CA LYS A 32 5.05 13.11 0.74
C LYS A 32 5.54 12.28 -0.43
N PHE A 33 5.17 11.01 -0.46
CA PHE A 33 5.57 10.08 -1.53
C PHE A 33 4.35 9.72 -2.39
N PRO A 34 4.03 10.52 -3.43
CA PRO A 34 3.13 10.07 -4.47
C PRO A 34 3.83 8.99 -5.28
N ILE A 35 3.09 7.95 -5.62
CA ILE A 35 3.55 6.90 -6.54
C ILE A 35 2.57 6.85 -7.69
N ASP A 36 3.08 6.88 -8.90
CA ASP A 36 2.31 6.69 -10.12
C ASP A 36 2.26 5.22 -10.48
N GLY A 37 1.13 4.77 -10.99
CA GLY A 37 0.95 3.41 -11.46
C GLY A 37 -0.16 3.32 -12.50
N ILE A 38 -0.11 2.26 -13.28
CA ILE A 38 -1.14 1.93 -14.26
C ILE A 38 -2.02 0.84 -13.65
N ILE A 39 -3.33 0.95 -13.84
CA ILE A 39 -4.26 -0.14 -13.48
C ILE A 39 -3.97 -1.31 -14.43
N THR A 40 -3.55 -2.43 -13.87
CA THR A 40 -3.25 -3.65 -14.62
C THR A 40 -4.47 -4.53 -14.78
N ARG A 41 -5.30 -4.58 -13.76
CA ARG A 41 -6.59 -5.32 -13.78
C ARG A 41 -7.50 -4.89 -12.62
N LEU A 42 -8.78 -5.20 -12.80
CA LEU A 42 -9.75 -5.17 -11.71
C LEU A 42 -9.81 -6.55 -11.04
N LEU A 43 -9.94 -6.57 -9.73
CA LEU A 43 -10.00 -7.78 -8.92
C LEU A 43 -11.43 -8.03 -8.46
N SER A 44 -11.86 -9.28 -8.50
CA SER A 44 -13.19 -9.71 -8.10
C SER A 44 -13.12 -11.00 -7.30
N ASP A 45 -13.94 -11.15 -6.28
CA ASP A 45 -13.97 -12.35 -5.44
C ASP A 45 -14.65 -13.53 -6.16
N ASN A 46 -15.66 -13.25 -6.99
CA ASN A 46 -16.49 -14.28 -7.62
C ASN A 46 -16.83 -13.98 -9.10
N GLY A 47 -16.08 -13.09 -9.72
CA GLY A 47 -16.26 -12.70 -11.12
C GLY A 47 -17.43 -11.73 -11.39
N THR A 48 -18.20 -11.32 -10.38
CA THR A 48 -19.38 -10.46 -10.55
C THR A 48 -19.15 -9.05 -10.01
N ASN A 49 -18.58 -8.91 -8.83
CA ASN A 49 -18.40 -7.61 -8.19
C ASN A 49 -16.92 -7.28 -8.13
N VAL A 50 -16.55 -6.10 -8.60
CA VAL A 50 -15.19 -5.58 -8.46
C VAL A 50 -14.99 -5.17 -7.00
N THR A 51 -13.99 -5.76 -6.36
CA THR A 51 -13.65 -5.50 -4.96
C THR A 51 -12.27 -4.85 -4.81
N GLY A 52 -11.44 -4.94 -5.84
CA GLY A 52 -10.09 -4.38 -5.80
C GLY A 52 -9.57 -3.93 -7.14
N ILE A 53 -8.45 -3.22 -7.09
CA ILE A 53 -7.71 -2.70 -8.24
C ILE A 53 -6.25 -3.12 -8.06
N GLU A 54 -5.67 -3.73 -9.09
CA GLU A 54 -4.25 -4.01 -9.13
C GLU A 54 -3.51 -2.93 -9.92
N LEU A 55 -2.36 -2.50 -9.39
CA LEU A 55 -1.50 -1.48 -9.98
C LEU A 55 -0.15 -2.07 -10.37
N SER A 56 0.42 -1.58 -11.46
CA SER A 56 1.77 -1.95 -11.92
C SER A 56 2.88 -1.59 -10.92
N THR A 57 2.61 -0.67 -10.03
CA THR A 57 3.58 -0.17 -9.05
C THR A 57 3.19 -0.64 -7.65
N PRO A 58 4.12 -1.26 -6.90
CA PRO A 58 3.86 -1.68 -5.52
C PRO A 58 3.69 -0.47 -4.60
N GLY A 59 2.86 -0.62 -3.58
CA GLY A 59 2.79 0.36 -2.51
C GLY A 59 4.05 0.31 -1.62
N LEU A 60 4.44 1.46 -1.08
CA LEU A 60 5.47 1.53 -0.05
C LEU A 60 4.88 1.24 1.34
N ARG A 61 5.72 0.76 2.23
CA ARG A 61 5.34 0.63 3.64
C ARG A 61 4.89 1.99 4.18
N GLY A 62 3.75 2.03 4.85
CA GLY A 62 3.14 3.26 5.37
C GLY A 62 2.19 3.96 4.39
N GLN A 63 1.98 3.42 3.19
CA GLN A 63 0.98 3.93 2.24
C GLN A 63 -0.40 3.27 2.37
N SER A 64 -0.52 2.19 3.14
CA SER A 64 -1.80 1.55 3.41
C SER A 64 -2.79 2.55 4.00
N GLY A 65 -4.01 2.60 3.44
CA GLY A 65 -5.01 3.61 3.76
C GLY A 65 -4.92 4.89 2.90
N GLY A 66 -3.84 5.09 2.13
CA GLY A 66 -3.72 6.21 1.21
C GLY A 66 -4.64 6.10 -0.01
N PRO A 67 -5.18 7.22 -0.52
CA PRO A 67 -6.09 7.22 -1.65
C PRO A 67 -5.38 6.88 -2.96
N LEU A 68 -6.06 6.09 -3.81
CA LEU A 68 -5.79 5.96 -5.22
C LEU A 68 -6.67 6.97 -5.96
N PHE A 69 -6.08 7.95 -6.61
CA PHE A 69 -6.80 9.02 -7.30
C PHE A 69 -6.20 9.32 -8.66
N ASP A 70 -7.00 9.88 -9.56
CA ASP A 70 -6.58 10.31 -10.88
C ASP A 70 -6.05 11.77 -10.87
N VAL A 71 -5.68 12.24 -12.05
CA VAL A 71 -5.18 13.62 -12.26
C VAL A 71 -6.21 14.72 -11.95
N ASN A 72 -7.50 14.36 -11.88
CA ASN A 72 -8.58 15.28 -11.51
C ASN A 72 -8.86 15.26 -10.00
N GLY A 73 -8.19 14.39 -9.25
CA GLY A 73 -8.40 14.22 -7.82
C GLY A 73 -9.58 13.31 -7.46
N LEU A 74 -10.16 12.60 -8.43
CA LEU A 74 -11.20 11.61 -8.16
C LEU A 74 -10.60 10.34 -7.56
N VAL A 75 -11.19 9.87 -6.45
CA VAL A 75 -10.72 8.69 -5.73
C VAL A 75 -11.38 7.44 -6.29
N TYR A 76 -10.56 6.49 -6.74
CA TYR A 76 -10.95 5.19 -7.28
C TYR A 76 -10.78 4.04 -6.30
N GLY A 77 -10.01 4.25 -5.24
CA GLY A 77 -9.73 3.20 -4.28
C GLY A 77 -8.80 3.65 -3.16
N MET A 78 -8.39 2.68 -2.36
CA MET A 78 -7.48 2.89 -1.24
C MET A 78 -6.39 1.83 -1.26
N GLN A 79 -5.13 2.25 -1.19
CA GLN A 79 -3.98 1.34 -1.12
C GLN A 79 -4.11 0.40 0.08
N ALA A 80 -4.02 -0.89 -0.16
CA ALA A 80 -4.15 -1.91 0.88
C ALA A 80 -2.86 -2.69 1.09
N GLU A 81 -2.31 -3.27 0.03
CA GLU A 81 -1.19 -4.20 0.14
C GLU A 81 -0.26 -4.15 -1.09
N THR A 82 0.92 -4.71 -0.93
CA THR A 82 1.81 -5.08 -2.04
C THR A 82 1.77 -6.60 -2.18
N ARG A 83 1.50 -7.09 -3.39
CA ARG A 83 1.50 -8.51 -3.72
C ARG A 83 2.80 -8.89 -4.41
N HIS A 84 3.35 -10.03 -4.01
CA HIS A 84 4.53 -10.63 -4.60
C HIS A 84 4.08 -11.80 -5.48
N LEU A 85 4.18 -11.62 -6.79
CA LEU A 85 3.81 -12.66 -7.75
C LEU A 85 5.07 -13.42 -8.16
N HIS A 86 5.17 -14.69 -7.77
CA HIS A 86 6.29 -15.54 -8.14
C HIS A 86 6.34 -15.78 -9.65
N LEU A 87 7.53 -15.69 -10.23
CA LEU A 87 7.73 -15.90 -11.66
C LEU A 87 7.97 -17.38 -12.03
N GLY A 88 8.01 -18.28 -11.04
CA GLY A 88 8.01 -19.72 -11.26
C GLY A 88 9.35 -20.35 -11.65
N PHE A 89 10.46 -19.61 -11.50
CA PHE A 89 11.82 -20.12 -11.72
C PHE A 89 12.73 -19.85 -10.53
N ASP A 90 12.28 -20.31 -9.36
CA ASP A 90 12.98 -20.11 -8.09
C ASP A 90 14.23 -20.98 -7.98
N ILE A 91 15.27 -20.44 -7.38
CA ILE A 91 16.41 -21.20 -6.86
C ILE A 91 16.24 -21.24 -5.35
N GLU A 92 16.00 -22.44 -4.82
CA GLU A 92 15.83 -22.60 -3.38
C GLU A 92 17.01 -23.35 -2.77
N GLY A 93 17.57 -22.76 -1.71
CA GLY A 93 18.54 -23.42 -0.86
C GLY A 93 19.81 -23.91 -1.54
N ARG A 94 20.27 -23.26 -2.62
CA ARG A 94 21.47 -23.67 -3.36
C ARG A 94 22.73 -23.29 -2.60
N ASP A 95 23.65 -24.27 -2.44
CA ASP A 95 24.95 -24.02 -1.86
C ASP A 95 25.84 -23.25 -2.85
N VAL A 96 26.39 -22.15 -2.41
CA VAL A 96 27.34 -21.30 -3.16
C VAL A 96 28.56 -21.00 -2.31
N MET A 97 29.67 -20.66 -2.96
CA MET A 97 30.87 -20.18 -2.28
C MET A 97 30.91 -18.66 -2.36
N VAL A 98 30.87 -18.00 -1.21
CA VAL A 98 30.99 -16.56 -1.08
C VAL A 98 32.22 -16.24 -0.23
N ASN A 99 33.22 -15.57 -0.83
CA ASN A 99 34.47 -15.25 -0.16
C ASN A 99 35.14 -16.45 0.53
N GLY A 100 35.16 -17.61 -0.14
CA GLY A 100 35.76 -18.85 0.38
C GLY A 100 34.95 -19.56 1.47
N ARG A 101 33.74 -19.11 1.78
CA ARG A 101 32.83 -19.75 2.75
C ARG A 101 31.60 -20.28 2.04
N LYS A 102 31.15 -21.48 2.48
CA LYS A 102 29.86 -22.00 2.03
C LYS A 102 28.73 -21.11 2.55
N ALA A 103 27.87 -20.67 1.64
CA ALA A 103 26.64 -19.96 1.96
C ALA A 103 25.48 -20.63 1.24
N ARG A 104 24.31 -20.64 1.85
CA ARG A 104 23.09 -21.13 1.24
C ARG A 104 22.29 -19.93 0.76
N VAL A 105 21.98 -19.90 -0.53
CA VAL A 105 21.24 -18.80 -1.15
C VAL A 105 19.94 -19.30 -1.75
N SER A 106 18.93 -18.46 -1.65
CA SER A 106 17.67 -18.62 -2.34
C SER A 106 17.42 -17.36 -3.16
N ASN A 107 16.92 -17.52 -4.36
CA ASN A 107 16.47 -16.42 -5.21
C ASN A 107 15.01 -16.69 -5.55
N TYR A 108 14.13 -15.82 -5.11
CA TYR A 108 12.70 -15.89 -5.39
C TYR A 108 12.35 -14.72 -6.33
N PRO A 109 12.51 -14.90 -7.65
CA PRO A 109 12.15 -13.85 -8.60
C PRO A 109 10.64 -13.65 -8.56
N PHE A 110 10.25 -12.41 -8.29
CA PHE A 110 8.85 -12.02 -8.18
C PHE A 110 8.61 -10.65 -8.79
N LEU A 111 7.40 -10.45 -9.26
CA LEU A 111 6.87 -9.15 -9.65
C LEU A 111 6.11 -8.58 -8.46
N ASN A 112 6.44 -7.35 -8.09
CA ASN A 112 5.69 -6.61 -7.08
C ASN A 112 4.62 -5.77 -7.74
N VAL A 113 3.39 -5.91 -7.29
CA VAL A 113 2.23 -5.13 -7.73
C VAL A 113 1.52 -4.52 -6.54
N GLY A 114 0.94 -3.34 -6.71
CA GLY A 114 0.07 -2.73 -5.72
C GLY A 114 -1.33 -3.32 -5.79
N ALA A 115 -2.00 -3.49 -4.65
CA ALA A 115 -3.40 -3.84 -4.61
C ALA A 115 -4.17 -2.85 -3.73
N CYS A 116 -5.24 -2.32 -4.29
CA CYS A 116 -6.12 -1.33 -3.67
C CYS A 116 -7.52 -1.91 -3.47
N VAL A 117 -8.19 -1.48 -2.42
CA VAL A 117 -9.63 -1.68 -2.26
C VAL A 117 -10.36 -0.79 -3.26
N HIS A 118 -11.33 -1.33 -4.01
CA HIS A 118 -12.12 -0.57 -4.98
C HIS A 118 -13.05 0.43 -4.29
N VAL A 119 -13.30 1.57 -4.93
CA VAL A 119 -14.13 2.64 -4.38
C VAL A 119 -15.57 2.18 -4.03
N ASP A 120 -16.15 1.25 -4.77
CA ASP A 120 -17.51 0.75 -4.48
C ASP A 120 -17.58 -0.01 -3.14
N VAL A 121 -16.50 -0.67 -2.73
CA VAL A 121 -16.41 -1.30 -1.40
C VAL A 121 -16.35 -0.22 -0.32
N ILE A 122 -15.60 0.85 -0.57
CA ILE A 122 -15.48 1.99 0.35
C ILE A 122 -16.82 2.71 0.48
N LYS A 123 -17.51 3.00 -0.64
CA LYS A 123 -18.82 3.63 -0.65
C LYS A 123 -19.85 2.82 0.13
N ARG A 124 -19.87 1.50 -0.05
CA ARG A 124 -20.75 0.61 0.71
C ARG A 124 -20.47 0.71 2.21
N PHE A 125 -19.21 0.60 2.60
CA PHE A 125 -18.81 0.72 4.00
C PHE A 125 -19.23 2.06 4.62
N LEU A 126 -19.03 3.17 3.91
CA LEU A 126 -19.44 4.51 4.36
C LEU A 126 -20.96 4.60 4.51
N SER A 127 -21.71 4.11 3.53
CA SER A 127 -23.19 4.09 3.57
C SER A 127 -23.72 3.26 4.73
N ASP A 128 -23.16 2.07 4.97
CA ASP A 128 -23.56 1.17 6.05
C ASP A 128 -23.28 1.78 7.44
N ASN A 129 -22.36 2.73 7.52
CA ASN A 129 -22.02 3.46 8.75
C ASN A 129 -22.60 4.88 8.80
N ASN A 130 -23.52 5.23 7.91
CA ASN A 130 -24.17 6.54 7.83
C ASN A 130 -23.18 7.72 7.64
N VAL A 131 -22.06 7.49 6.95
CA VAL A 131 -21.11 8.53 6.61
C VAL A 131 -21.43 9.09 5.24
N THR A 132 -21.65 10.40 5.15
CA THR A 132 -21.90 11.10 3.88
C THR A 132 -20.61 11.28 3.09
N PHE A 133 -20.70 11.15 1.77
CA PHE A 133 -19.59 11.40 0.85
C PHE A 133 -20.13 12.05 -0.44
N SER A 134 -19.22 12.70 -1.18
CA SER A 134 -19.54 13.26 -2.50
C SER A 134 -19.03 12.35 -3.60
N GLU A 135 -19.81 12.24 -4.65
CA GLU A 135 -19.41 11.57 -5.89
C GLU A 135 -19.02 12.63 -6.92
N GLY A 136 -17.94 12.36 -7.64
CA GLY A 136 -17.44 13.22 -8.72
C GLY A 136 -18.06 12.87 -10.07
#